data_10a8743d7389f905dfb1793f3e2ad06b
#
_entry.id   10a8743d7389f905dfb1793f3e2ad06b
#
_cell.length_a   1.000
_cell.length_b   1.000
_cell.length_c   1.000
_cell.angle_alpha   90.00
_cell.angle_beta   90.00
_cell.angle_gamma   90.00
#
_symmetry.space_group_name_H-M   'P 1'
#
loop_
_entity.id
_entity.type
_entity.pdbx_description
1 polymer ?
#
loop_
_entity_poly.entity_id
_entity_poly.type
_entity_poly.pdbx_seq_one_letter_code
_entity_poly.pdbx_strand_id
1 'polypeptide(L)'
;MKYFKHIIIFIFINFLTFSLFANEFVGIIGAGVGEVKNQNNQKLENGSKIFYGDTIIVGSKSTAQVLFLDQTVMTLGEDSELTIDEFVYDPQTNDGKFVSNIKSGTIKIITGKISKKDPDNLEIKIPTGAIGARGTEFVVLANSKNENTVLLLGPGPNNSLGMIPGNLEVTDGVNSVNIIQPGFETVVTN
;
A
#
# COMPACT_ATOMS: atom_id res chain seq x y z
N MET A 1 10.18 -42.69 38.50
CA MET A 1 11.03 -42.46 37.29
C MET A 1 10.29 -42.57 35.95
N LYS A 2 9.24 -43.38 35.80
CA LYS A 2 8.43 -43.50 34.58
C LYS A 2 7.65 -42.21 34.23
N TYR A 3 7.03 -41.52 35.19
CA TYR A 3 6.25 -40.33 34.96
C TYR A 3 7.07 -39.07 34.64
N PHE A 4 8.31 -39.00 35.08
CA PHE A 4 9.23 -37.92 34.82
C PHE A 4 9.59 -37.80 33.32
N LYS A 5 9.73 -38.94 32.60
CA LYS A 5 9.96 -38.96 31.15
C LYS A 5 8.75 -38.46 30.37
N HIS A 6 7.53 -38.74 30.81
CA HIS A 6 6.31 -38.29 30.14
C HIS A 6 6.06 -36.79 30.34
N ILE A 7 6.42 -36.24 31.50
CA ILE A 7 6.34 -34.80 31.77
C ILE A 7 7.34 -34.03 30.88
N ILE A 8 8.56 -34.53 30.70
CA ILE A 8 9.57 -33.90 29.84
C ILE A 8 9.12 -33.92 28.37
N ILE A 9 8.52 -35.00 27.88
CA ILE A 9 7.99 -35.12 26.53
C ILE A 9 6.81 -34.15 26.33
N PHE A 10 5.93 -34.00 27.32
CA PHE A 10 4.79 -33.09 27.25
C PHE A 10 5.20 -31.61 27.22
N ILE A 11 6.26 -31.23 27.96
CA ILE A 11 6.86 -29.90 27.94
C ILE A 11 7.54 -29.62 26.60
N PHE A 12 8.22 -30.61 26.01
CA PHE A 12 8.90 -30.48 24.74
C PHE A 12 7.93 -30.31 23.55
N ILE A 13 6.77 -30.98 23.58
CA ILE A 13 5.72 -30.85 22.56
C ILE A 13 5.06 -29.46 22.61
N ASN A 14 4.90 -28.86 23.79
CA ASN A 14 4.35 -27.49 23.90
C ASN A 14 5.33 -26.40 23.43
N PHE A 15 6.64 -26.69 23.37
CA PHE A 15 7.65 -25.74 22.89
C PHE A 15 7.75 -25.68 21.35
N LEU A 16 7.16 -26.66 20.65
CA LEU A 16 7.19 -26.76 19.17
C LEU A 16 6.07 -25.96 18.47
N THR A 17 5.16 -25.33 19.19
CA THR A 17 4.05 -24.57 18.62
C THR A 17 4.29 -23.05 18.59
N PHE A 18 5.53 -22.59 18.67
CA PHE A 18 5.84 -21.21 18.30
C PHE A 18 5.71 -21.09 16.78
N SER A 19 4.53 -20.69 16.33
CA SER A 19 4.34 -20.24 14.96
C SER A 19 5.26 -19.04 14.72
N LEU A 20 6.34 -19.25 13.98
CA LEU A 20 7.11 -18.19 13.38
C LEU A 20 6.14 -17.47 12.41
N PHE A 21 5.57 -16.36 12.81
CA PHE A 21 4.99 -15.41 11.87
C PHE A 21 6.15 -14.89 11.04
N ALA A 22 6.43 -15.54 9.93
CA ALA A 22 7.31 -14.97 8.92
C ALA A 22 6.57 -13.77 8.34
N ASN A 23 7.07 -12.55 8.59
CA ASN A 23 6.55 -11.37 7.89
C ASN A 23 6.72 -11.58 6.39
N GLU A 24 5.62 -11.52 5.65
CA GLU A 24 5.62 -11.71 4.20
C GLU A 24 6.27 -10.50 3.54
N PHE A 25 7.28 -10.74 2.72
CA PHE A 25 7.99 -9.72 1.94
C PHE A 25 7.08 -9.22 0.81
N VAL A 26 6.84 -7.92 0.76
CA VAL A 26 5.91 -7.31 -0.19
C VAL A 26 6.55 -6.31 -1.15
N GLY A 27 7.76 -5.81 -0.84
CA GLY A 27 8.44 -4.83 -1.67
C GLY A 27 9.72 -4.29 -1.05
N ILE A 28 10.30 -3.29 -1.69
CA ILE A 28 11.53 -2.63 -1.24
C ILE A 28 11.40 -1.11 -1.29
N ILE A 29 12.22 -0.41 -0.52
CA ILE A 29 12.52 1.00 -0.76
C ILE A 29 13.41 1.10 -2.00
N GLY A 30 12.85 1.58 -3.12
CA GLY A 30 13.58 1.78 -4.37
C GLY A 30 14.49 3.00 -4.33
N ALA A 31 14.00 4.09 -3.71
CA ALA A 31 14.75 5.31 -3.49
C ALA A 31 14.25 6.01 -2.22
N GLY A 32 15.16 6.63 -1.47
CA GLY A 32 14.83 7.41 -0.29
C GLY A 32 15.82 8.56 -0.08
N VAL A 33 15.31 9.72 0.30
CA VAL A 33 16.10 10.91 0.62
C VAL A 33 15.60 11.47 1.95
N GLY A 34 16.49 11.82 2.84
CA GLY A 34 16.16 12.37 4.14
C GLY A 34 15.83 11.28 5.18
N GLU A 35 14.86 11.55 6.03
CA GLU A 35 14.44 10.65 7.11
C GLU A 35 13.29 9.76 6.64
N VAL A 36 13.56 8.47 6.47
CA VAL A 36 12.57 7.44 6.18
C VAL A 36 12.71 6.33 7.21
N LYS A 37 11.63 5.95 7.87
CA LYS A 37 11.65 4.94 8.93
C LYS A 37 10.37 4.10 8.94
N ASN A 38 10.42 2.97 9.63
CA ASN A 38 9.23 2.16 9.89
C ASN A 38 8.59 2.52 11.26
N GLN A 39 7.48 1.86 11.60
CA GLN A 39 6.75 2.02 12.87
C GLN A 39 7.60 1.75 14.13
N ASN A 40 8.70 1.02 14.00
CA ASN A 40 9.63 0.71 15.10
C ASN A 40 10.79 1.71 15.18
N ASN A 41 10.71 2.84 14.48
CA ASN A 41 11.77 3.84 14.33
C ASN A 41 13.07 3.30 13.69
N GLN A 42 13.03 2.17 13.02
CA GLN A 42 14.15 1.66 12.25
C GLN A 42 14.26 2.44 10.93
N LYS A 43 15.46 2.94 10.64
CA LYS A 43 15.75 3.65 9.39
C LYS A 43 15.56 2.71 8.19
N LEU A 44 14.85 3.19 7.17
CA LEU A 44 14.70 2.54 5.88
C LEU A 44 15.58 3.23 4.86
N GLU A 45 16.47 2.46 4.24
CA GLU A 45 17.42 2.90 3.21
C GLU A 45 17.09 2.25 1.87
N ASN A 46 17.73 2.71 0.80
CA ASN A 46 17.57 2.11 -0.52
C ASN A 46 17.87 0.61 -0.46
N GLY A 47 16.95 -0.21 -0.96
CA GLY A 47 17.01 -1.66 -0.88
C GLY A 47 16.46 -2.28 0.41
N SER A 48 16.06 -1.48 1.41
CA SER A 48 15.39 -2.00 2.61
C SER A 48 14.13 -2.74 2.22
N LYS A 49 13.98 -3.96 2.77
CA LYS A 49 12.78 -4.79 2.55
C LYS A 49 11.59 -4.23 3.30
N ILE A 50 10.45 -4.27 2.67
CA ILE A 50 9.15 -3.93 3.23
C ILE A 50 8.34 -5.21 3.36
N PHE A 51 7.66 -5.34 4.49
CA PHE A 51 6.87 -6.52 4.82
C PHE A 51 5.40 -6.15 5.03
N TYR A 52 4.54 -7.16 4.93
CA TYR A 52 3.15 -7.06 5.32
C TYR A 52 3.03 -6.50 6.75
N GLY A 53 2.13 -5.55 6.94
CA GLY A 53 1.91 -4.86 8.23
C GLY A 53 2.90 -3.72 8.52
N ASP A 54 3.90 -3.49 7.67
CA ASP A 54 4.81 -2.36 7.86
C ASP A 54 4.10 -1.01 7.66
N THR A 55 4.48 -0.05 8.48
CA THR A 55 4.15 1.37 8.28
C THR A 55 5.43 2.11 7.89
N ILE A 56 5.36 2.83 6.78
CA ILE A 56 6.44 3.66 6.27
C ILE A 56 6.14 5.11 6.63
N ILE A 57 7.08 5.75 7.31
CA ILE A 57 6.97 7.12 7.80
C ILE A 57 8.09 7.94 7.15
N VAL A 58 7.69 8.99 6.44
CA VAL A 58 8.58 9.93 5.76
C VAL A 58 8.58 11.24 6.52
N GLY A 59 9.75 11.69 6.96
CA GLY A 59 9.91 12.93 7.71
C GLY A 59 9.81 14.19 6.84
N SER A 60 9.92 15.34 7.48
CA SER A 60 9.94 16.65 6.81
C SER A 60 11.14 16.75 5.85
N LYS A 61 10.94 17.39 4.70
CA LYS A 61 11.94 17.55 3.62
C LYS A 61 12.52 16.22 3.13
N SER A 62 11.75 15.15 3.24
CA SER A 62 12.15 13.80 2.88
C SER A 62 11.22 13.22 1.83
N THR A 63 11.66 12.16 1.16
CA THR A 63 10.85 11.44 0.20
C THR A 63 11.27 9.98 0.15
N ALA A 64 10.33 9.08 -0.16
CA ALA A 64 10.60 7.67 -0.37
C ALA A 64 9.82 7.13 -1.56
N GLN A 65 10.42 6.20 -2.29
CA GLN A 65 9.73 5.41 -3.31
C GLN A 65 9.71 3.95 -2.88
N VAL A 66 8.54 3.36 -2.86
CA VAL A 66 8.32 1.95 -2.57
C VAL A 66 7.99 1.22 -3.86
N LEU A 67 8.71 0.13 -4.11
CA LEU A 67 8.50 -0.76 -5.25
C LEU A 67 7.93 -2.08 -4.74
N PHE A 68 6.67 -2.37 -5.06
CA PHE A 68 5.98 -3.59 -4.65
C PHE A 68 6.20 -4.74 -5.66
N LEU A 69 6.02 -5.97 -5.20
CA LEU A 69 6.24 -7.18 -6.01
C LEU A 69 5.31 -7.26 -7.23
N ASP A 70 4.10 -6.71 -7.16
CA ASP A 70 3.15 -6.62 -8.27
C ASP A 70 3.46 -5.50 -9.27
N GLN A 71 4.58 -4.79 -9.07
CA GLN A 71 5.00 -3.61 -9.83
C GLN A 71 4.19 -2.33 -9.55
N THR A 72 3.40 -2.31 -8.50
CA THR A 72 2.88 -1.04 -7.97
C THR A 72 4.05 -0.19 -7.46
N VAL A 73 4.02 1.10 -7.77
CA VAL A 73 5.01 2.07 -7.30
C VAL A 73 4.28 3.15 -6.49
N MET A 74 4.72 3.36 -5.27
CA MET A 74 4.24 4.47 -4.44
C MET A 74 5.38 5.42 -4.11
N THR A 75 5.23 6.69 -4.46
CA THR A 75 6.18 7.76 -4.10
C THR A 75 5.56 8.62 -3.01
N LEU A 76 6.16 8.56 -1.83
CA LEU A 76 5.74 9.28 -0.65
C LEU A 76 6.51 10.60 -0.55
N GLY A 77 5.81 11.72 -0.43
CA GLY A 77 6.36 13.03 -0.12
C GLY A 77 6.62 13.21 1.38
N GLU A 78 7.02 14.41 1.74
CA GLU A 78 7.28 14.76 3.14
C GLU A 78 6.02 14.60 4.01
N ASP A 79 6.25 14.30 5.29
CA ASP A 79 5.24 14.11 6.33
C ASP A 79 4.17 13.06 5.98
N SER A 80 4.55 12.08 5.13
CA SER A 80 3.66 11.00 4.70
C SER A 80 3.77 9.79 5.62
N GLU A 81 2.62 9.17 5.87
CA GLU A 81 2.51 7.89 6.58
C GLU A 81 1.63 6.92 5.80
N LEU A 82 2.22 5.75 5.46
CA LEU A 82 1.60 4.68 4.68
C LEU A 82 1.72 3.36 5.42
N THR A 83 0.61 2.66 5.63
CA THR A 83 0.58 1.29 6.20
C THR A 83 0.15 0.30 5.13
N ILE A 84 0.79 -0.88 5.10
CA ILE A 84 0.43 -1.99 4.22
C ILE A 84 -0.51 -2.93 4.98
N ASP A 85 -1.81 -2.80 4.75
CA ASP A 85 -2.85 -3.53 5.48
C ASP A 85 -3.03 -4.97 4.98
N GLU A 86 -2.89 -5.19 3.65
CA GLU A 86 -2.97 -6.50 3.01
C GLU A 86 -2.15 -6.50 1.72
N PHE A 87 -1.37 -7.54 1.49
CA PHE A 87 -0.69 -7.76 0.23
C PHE A 87 -0.52 -9.25 -0.02
N VAL A 88 -1.20 -9.76 -1.03
CA VAL A 88 -1.06 -11.11 -1.55
C VAL A 88 -0.84 -11.00 -3.05
N TYR A 89 0.14 -11.70 -3.60
CA TYR A 89 0.43 -11.63 -5.04
C TYR A 89 1.01 -12.92 -5.57
N ASP A 90 0.37 -13.48 -6.58
CA ASP A 90 0.89 -14.61 -7.39
C ASP A 90 1.50 -14.07 -8.70
N PRO A 91 2.83 -14.14 -8.86
CA PRO A 91 3.49 -13.65 -10.07
C PRO A 91 3.22 -14.49 -11.33
N GLN A 92 2.70 -15.71 -11.19
CA GLN A 92 2.39 -16.56 -12.33
C GLN A 92 1.04 -16.20 -12.97
N THR A 93 0.06 -15.89 -12.14
CA THR A 93 -1.31 -15.58 -12.57
C THR A 93 -1.61 -14.09 -12.56
N ASN A 94 -0.80 -13.28 -11.86
CA ASN A 94 -1.05 -11.88 -11.47
C ASN A 94 -2.30 -11.72 -10.58
N ASP A 95 -2.80 -12.82 -9.99
CA ASP A 95 -3.83 -12.74 -8.97
C ASP A 95 -3.26 -12.18 -7.67
N GLY A 96 -4.10 -11.51 -6.92
CA GLY A 96 -3.69 -10.96 -5.65
C GLY A 96 -4.70 -10.00 -5.06
N LYS A 97 -4.32 -9.42 -3.92
CA LYS A 97 -5.06 -8.36 -3.26
C LYS A 97 -4.09 -7.39 -2.61
N PHE A 98 -4.32 -6.12 -2.77
CA PHE A 98 -3.51 -5.07 -2.18
C PHE A 98 -4.41 -4.04 -1.49
N VAL A 99 -4.28 -3.95 -0.18
CA VAL A 99 -4.93 -2.92 0.64
C VAL A 99 -3.85 -2.12 1.36
N SER A 100 -3.88 -0.81 1.23
CA SER A 100 -3.00 0.10 1.97
C SER A 100 -3.79 1.24 2.59
N ASN A 101 -3.22 1.85 3.63
CA ASN A 101 -3.83 2.93 4.37
C ASN A 101 -2.88 4.14 4.40
N ILE A 102 -3.28 5.21 3.75
CA ILE A 102 -2.60 6.51 3.77
C ILE A 102 -3.19 7.31 4.93
N LYS A 103 -2.40 7.55 5.97
CA LYS A 103 -2.84 8.35 7.11
C LYS A 103 -2.61 9.84 6.92
N SER A 104 -1.52 10.20 6.24
CA SER A 104 -1.16 11.61 5.98
C SER A 104 -0.20 11.74 4.81
N GLY A 105 -0.06 12.97 4.31
CA GLY A 105 0.93 13.39 3.34
C GLY A 105 0.47 13.32 1.89
N THR A 106 1.41 13.49 0.98
CA THR A 106 1.18 13.44 -0.46
C THR A 106 1.81 12.18 -1.03
N ILE A 107 1.00 11.31 -1.61
CA ILE A 107 1.47 10.04 -2.17
C ILE A 107 1.03 9.92 -3.63
N LYS A 108 2.01 9.74 -4.51
CA LYS A 108 1.78 9.40 -5.92
C LYS A 108 1.81 7.90 -6.09
N ILE A 109 0.83 7.34 -6.79
CA ILE A 109 0.65 5.92 -6.99
C ILE A 109 0.59 5.61 -8.48
N ILE A 110 1.38 4.62 -8.90
CA ILE A 110 1.30 3.99 -10.22
C ILE A 110 0.89 2.56 -9.97
N THR A 111 -0.29 2.16 -10.45
CA THR A 111 -0.85 0.84 -10.18
C THR A 111 -0.12 -0.28 -10.92
N GLY A 112 0.03 -1.40 -10.23
CA GLY A 112 0.73 -2.59 -10.73
C GLY A 112 -0.18 -3.61 -11.40
N LYS A 113 0.22 -4.88 -11.33
CA LYS A 113 -0.44 -5.98 -12.04
C LYS A 113 -1.73 -6.45 -11.38
N ILE A 114 -1.83 -6.39 -10.05
CA ILE A 114 -3.06 -6.73 -9.32
C ILE A 114 -4.22 -5.89 -9.85
N SER A 115 -4.09 -4.57 -9.77
CA SER A 115 -5.12 -3.63 -10.21
C SER A 115 -5.42 -3.68 -11.72
N LYS A 116 -4.41 -3.95 -12.54
CA LYS A 116 -4.61 -4.11 -14.00
C LYS A 116 -5.41 -5.35 -14.35
N LYS A 117 -5.24 -6.43 -13.58
CA LYS A 117 -5.98 -7.66 -13.75
C LYS A 117 -7.39 -7.55 -13.21
N ASP A 118 -7.52 -7.11 -11.97
CA ASP A 118 -8.80 -6.92 -11.29
C ASP A 118 -8.74 -5.66 -10.41
N PRO A 119 -9.45 -4.59 -10.81
CA PRO A 119 -9.45 -3.32 -10.09
C PRO A 119 -10.00 -3.43 -8.67
N ASP A 120 -10.93 -4.35 -8.41
CA ASP A 120 -11.58 -4.53 -7.11
C ASP A 120 -10.60 -5.11 -6.06
N ASN A 121 -9.45 -5.61 -6.53
CA ASN A 121 -8.39 -6.14 -5.69
C ASN A 121 -7.33 -5.10 -5.27
N LEU A 122 -7.49 -3.82 -5.64
CA LEU A 122 -6.68 -2.71 -5.13
C LEU A 122 -7.56 -1.71 -4.37
N GLU A 123 -7.29 -1.54 -3.09
CA GLU A 123 -7.95 -0.58 -2.23
C GLU A 123 -6.92 0.31 -1.51
N ILE A 124 -7.03 1.62 -1.69
CA ILE A 124 -6.24 2.61 -0.97
C ILE A 124 -7.17 3.35 0.00
N LYS A 125 -7.03 3.07 1.28
CA LYS A 125 -7.78 3.77 2.33
C LYS A 125 -7.16 5.13 2.61
N ILE A 126 -8.01 6.11 2.80
CA ILE A 126 -7.66 7.48 3.19
C ILE A 126 -8.51 7.89 4.40
N PRO A 127 -8.16 8.94 5.16
CA PRO A 127 -8.89 9.30 6.36
C PRO A 127 -10.39 9.55 6.18
N THR A 128 -10.84 9.94 4.99
CA THR A 128 -12.26 10.26 4.68
C THR A 128 -12.90 9.26 3.72
N GLY A 129 -12.26 8.13 3.40
CA GLY A 129 -12.86 7.19 2.46
C GLY A 129 -11.88 6.17 1.89
N ALA A 130 -12.16 5.71 0.68
CA ALA A 130 -11.33 4.72 -0.02
C ALA A 130 -11.27 5.00 -1.52
N ILE A 131 -10.23 4.48 -2.16
CA ILE A 131 -9.95 4.63 -3.58
C ILE A 131 -9.73 3.24 -4.17
N GLY A 132 -10.54 2.87 -5.15
CA GLY A 132 -10.25 1.80 -6.10
C GLY A 132 -9.62 2.37 -7.37
N ALA A 133 -8.66 1.66 -7.97
CA ALA A 133 -7.96 2.18 -9.13
C ALA A 133 -7.69 1.10 -10.16
N ARG A 134 -7.90 1.41 -11.44
CA ARG A 134 -7.62 0.51 -12.56
C ARG A 134 -6.64 1.12 -13.54
N GLY A 135 -5.45 0.49 -13.63
CA GLY A 135 -4.47 0.80 -14.69
C GLY A 135 -4.06 2.26 -14.76
N THR A 136 -3.87 2.93 -13.62
CA THR A 136 -3.77 4.38 -13.56
C THR A 136 -2.58 4.88 -12.76
N GLU A 137 -2.24 6.14 -13.00
CA GLU A 137 -1.34 6.96 -12.20
C GLU A 137 -2.15 8.09 -11.56
N PHE A 138 -2.03 8.27 -10.25
CA PHE A 138 -2.80 9.26 -9.51
C PHE A 138 -2.04 9.75 -8.27
N VAL A 139 -2.48 10.87 -7.73
CA VAL A 139 -1.95 11.47 -6.50
C VAL A 139 -3.06 11.55 -5.46
N VAL A 140 -2.69 11.24 -4.23
CA VAL A 140 -3.52 11.44 -3.03
C VAL A 140 -2.85 12.49 -2.17
N LEU A 141 -3.59 13.52 -1.80
CA LEU A 141 -3.22 14.46 -0.75
C LEU A 141 -4.09 14.14 0.47
N ALA A 142 -3.51 13.40 1.42
CA ALA A 142 -4.20 13.03 2.64
C ALA A 142 -3.95 14.08 3.71
N ASN A 143 -4.97 14.87 4.01
CA ASN A 143 -4.94 15.82 5.10
C ASN A 143 -5.67 15.19 6.30
N SER A 144 -4.91 14.88 7.37
CA SER A 144 -5.35 14.07 8.51
C SER A 144 -6.62 14.54 9.24
N LYS A 145 -7.25 15.66 8.82
CA LYS A 145 -8.31 16.23 9.60
C LYS A 145 -9.71 16.06 9.03
N ASN A 146 -10.01 16.36 7.79
CA ASN A 146 -11.38 16.26 7.30
C ASN A 146 -11.50 16.31 5.78
N GLU A 147 -10.41 16.50 5.05
CA GLU A 147 -10.43 16.71 3.61
C GLU A 147 -9.24 16.01 2.96
N ASN A 148 -9.52 15.22 1.94
CA ASN A 148 -8.49 14.55 1.15
C ASN A 148 -8.79 14.78 -0.33
N THR A 149 -7.75 15.03 -1.12
CA THR A 149 -7.87 15.25 -2.56
C THR A 149 -7.30 14.05 -3.31
N VAL A 150 -8.01 13.60 -4.33
CA VAL A 150 -7.57 12.53 -5.24
C VAL A 150 -7.57 13.07 -6.66
N LEU A 151 -6.39 13.07 -7.30
CA LEU A 151 -6.16 13.61 -8.64
C LEU A 151 -5.71 12.51 -9.60
N LEU A 152 -6.42 12.32 -10.72
CA LEU A 152 -6.02 11.42 -11.78
C LEU A 152 -4.95 12.08 -12.68
N LEU A 153 -3.80 11.43 -12.84
CA LEU A 153 -2.75 11.85 -13.75
C LEU A 153 -2.84 11.18 -15.12
N GLY A 154 -3.32 9.94 -15.19
CA GLY A 154 -3.54 9.24 -16.45
C GLY A 154 -3.32 7.72 -16.39
N PRO A 155 -3.36 7.04 -17.54
CA PRO A 155 -3.71 7.54 -18.86
C PRO A 155 -5.21 7.84 -19.01
N GLY A 156 -5.57 8.74 -19.91
CA GLY A 156 -6.95 9.07 -20.24
C GLY A 156 -7.56 8.18 -21.33
N PRO A 157 -8.90 8.24 -21.53
CA PRO A 157 -9.59 7.38 -22.48
C PRO A 157 -9.22 7.66 -23.96
N ASN A 158 -8.82 8.90 -24.25
CA ASN A 158 -8.52 9.34 -25.62
C ASN A 158 -7.03 9.41 -25.95
N ASN A 159 -6.14 9.18 -24.97
CA ASN A 159 -4.68 9.27 -25.15
C ASN A 159 -3.97 8.21 -24.30
N SER A 160 -4.38 6.96 -24.48
CA SER A 160 -3.83 5.85 -23.70
C SER A 160 -2.54 5.28 -24.30
N LEU A 161 -2.21 5.59 -25.55
CA LEU A 161 -1.07 5.01 -26.30
C LEU A 161 -1.00 3.48 -26.21
N GLY A 162 -2.17 2.82 -26.24
CA GLY A 162 -2.29 1.37 -26.09
C GLY A 162 -2.28 0.87 -24.64
N MET A 163 -2.20 1.74 -23.65
CA MET A 163 -2.38 1.39 -22.24
C MET A 163 -3.87 1.28 -21.90
N ILE A 164 -4.17 0.59 -20.82
CA ILE A 164 -5.54 0.57 -20.27
C ILE A 164 -5.88 1.98 -19.76
N PRO A 165 -7.00 2.58 -20.20
CA PRO A 165 -7.43 3.87 -19.67
C PRO A 165 -7.62 3.81 -18.15
N GLY A 166 -7.10 4.79 -17.46
CA GLY A 166 -7.21 4.90 -16.01
C GLY A 166 -8.64 5.18 -15.58
N ASN A 167 -9.05 4.55 -14.50
CA ASN A 167 -10.28 4.83 -13.79
C ASN A 167 -10.01 4.81 -12.29
N LEU A 168 -10.42 5.86 -11.60
CA LEU A 168 -10.44 5.93 -10.13
C LEU A 168 -11.88 5.92 -9.68
N GLU A 169 -12.23 5.00 -8.79
CA GLU A 169 -13.45 5.06 -8.01
C GLU A 169 -13.10 5.55 -6.61
N VAL A 170 -13.63 6.72 -6.24
CA VAL A 170 -13.37 7.35 -4.95
C VAL A 170 -14.66 7.39 -4.16
N THR A 171 -14.65 6.84 -2.94
CA THR A 171 -15.85 6.77 -2.08
C THR A 171 -15.60 7.34 -0.70
N ASP A 172 -16.63 7.99 -0.13
CA ASP A 172 -16.70 8.39 1.28
C ASP A 172 -17.38 7.33 2.17
N GLY A 173 -17.70 6.15 1.58
CA GLY A 173 -18.43 5.07 2.23
C GLY A 173 -19.96 5.14 2.04
N VAL A 174 -20.49 6.24 1.55
CA VAL A 174 -21.92 6.45 1.23
C VAL A 174 -22.11 6.73 -0.26
N ASN A 175 -21.27 7.62 -0.81
CA ASN A 175 -21.28 8.01 -2.20
C ASN A 175 -19.99 7.59 -2.89
N SER A 176 -20.02 7.42 -4.22
CA SER A 176 -18.83 7.20 -5.02
C SER A 176 -18.80 8.11 -6.25
N VAL A 177 -17.58 8.46 -6.68
CA VAL A 177 -17.30 9.25 -7.88
C VAL A 177 -16.27 8.52 -8.71
N ASN A 178 -16.51 8.42 -10.02
CA ASN A 178 -15.55 7.90 -10.99
C ASN A 178 -14.80 9.04 -11.69
N ILE A 179 -13.47 9.02 -11.64
CA ILE A 179 -12.59 9.96 -12.33
C ILE A 179 -11.90 9.21 -13.46
N ILE A 180 -12.20 9.57 -14.71
CA ILE A 180 -11.68 8.93 -15.93
C ILE A 180 -10.84 9.86 -16.81
N GLN A 181 -10.81 11.15 -16.49
CA GLN A 181 -10.08 12.14 -17.26
C GLN A 181 -8.85 12.66 -16.49
N PRO A 182 -7.65 12.60 -17.06
CA PRO A 182 -6.46 13.20 -16.46
C PRO A 182 -6.63 14.69 -16.18
N GLY A 183 -6.09 15.14 -15.05
CA GLY A 183 -6.20 16.50 -14.57
C GLY A 183 -7.48 16.80 -13.79
N PHE A 184 -8.41 15.83 -13.69
CA PHE A 184 -9.57 15.95 -12.83
C PHE A 184 -9.30 15.39 -11.44
N GLU A 185 -9.89 16.01 -10.44
CA GLU A 185 -9.77 15.65 -9.04
C GLU A 185 -11.13 15.58 -8.36
N THR A 186 -11.18 14.92 -7.22
CA THR A 186 -12.29 14.98 -6.28
C THR A 186 -11.75 15.26 -4.89
N VAL A 187 -12.57 15.96 -4.11
CA VAL A 187 -12.32 16.22 -2.70
C VAL A 187 -13.28 15.38 -1.88
N VAL A 188 -12.72 14.56 -0.98
CA VAL A 188 -13.49 13.68 -0.08
C VAL A 188 -13.46 14.30 1.31
N THR A 189 -14.64 14.61 1.83
CA THR A 189 -14.81 15.22 3.16
C THR A 189 -15.62 14.30 4.07
N ASN A 190 -15.40 14.41 5.38
CA ASN A 190 -16.26 13.79 6.39
C ASN A 190 -17.59 14.52 6.52
#